data_0a280bee93d8c80c0a3ed3e1b6e09e55
#
_entry.id   0a280bee93d8c80c0a3ed3e1b6e09e55
#
_cell.length_a   1.000
_cell.length_b   1.000
_cell.length_c   1.000
_cell.angle_alpha   90.00
_cell.angle_beta   90.00
_cell.angle_gamma   90.00
#
_symmetry.space_group_name_H-M   'P 1'
#
loop_
_entity.id
_entity.type
_entity.pdbx_description
1 polymer ?
#
loop_
_entity_poly.entity_id
_entity_poly.type
_entity_poly.pdbx_seq_one_letter_code
_entity_poly.pdbx_strand_id
1 'polypeptide(L)'
;RVRSSAASDVYKRQIQKTGEIYCDIDSNLTISSIQKYNEQLDSWEKSNGYGITVNNNMAYIDSYQESTLFILKKLLELSHIPNKGQKEFNEKYLRQTEIEFKDSKKEEALRYAFVNSRVRLIYGAAGTGKTTLINMLSTMMAGRRKLFLTKTHTALQNLQRRIENPGADAGFVSIDSFTKRVNLPDYDIIFVDECSTIDNRVMRKFLGKMRPDTFLVLAGDIYQIAVSYTHLTLPTILRV
;
A
#
# COMPACT_ATOMS: atom_id res chain seq x y z
N ARG A 1 -4.44 18.72 -5.79
CA ARG A 1 -5.58 18.24 -6.60
C ARG A 1 -5.31 18.55 -8.05
N VAL A 2 -5.52 17.59 -8.96
CA VAL A 2 -5.50 17.85 -10.40
C VAL A 2 -6.63 18.81 -10.71
N ARG A 3 -6.34 19.86 -11.50
CA ARG A 3 -7.34 20.87 -11.90
C ARG A 3 -8.51 20.19 -12.62
N SER A 4 -9.73 20.59 -12.29
CA SER A 4 -10.92 20.06 -12.97
C SER A 4 -11.02 20.65 -14.37
N SER A 5 -11.09 19.79 -15.37
CA SER A 5 -11.39 20.12 -16.78
C SER A 5 -12.04 18.89 -17.41
N ALA A 6 -12.67 19.08 -18.58
CA ALA A 6 -13.30 17.96 -19.30
C ALA A 6 -12.34 16.78 -19.48
N ALA A 7 -11.11 17.02 -19.95
CA ALA A 7 -10.11 15.96 -20.15
C ALA A 7 -9.67 15.30 -18.83
N SER A 8 -9.37 16.09 -17.78
CA SER A 8 -8.96 15.52 -16.48
C SER A 8 -10.09 14.76 -15.78
N ASP A 9 -11.34 15.17 -15.99
CA ASP A 9 -12.50 14.52 -15.40
C ASP A 9 -12.83 13.21 -16.14
N VAL A 10 -12.70 13.17 -17.47
CA VAL A 10 -12.80 11.93 -18.26
C VAL A 10 -11.72 10.96 -17.83
N TYR A 11 -10.45 11.40 -17.77
CA TYR A 11 -9.32 10.58 -17.31
C TYR A 11 -9.57 10.02 -15.90
N LYS A 12 -9.99 10.84 -14.94
CA LYS A 12 -10.28 10.40 -13.57
C LYS A 12 -11.42 9.39 -13.50
N ARG A 13 -12.50 9.60 -14.26
CA ARG A 13 -13.64 8.65 -14.31
C ARG A 13 -13.20 7.30 -14.89
N GLN A 14 -12.35 7.32 -15.91
CA GLN A 14 -11.83 6.10 -16.51
C GLN A 14 -10.95 5.33 -15.52
N ILE A 15 -10.02 6.00 -14.81
CA ILE A 15 -9.24 5.39 -13.73
C ILE A 15 -10.16 4.81 -12.64
N GLN A 16 -11.19 5.55 -12.21
CA GLN A 16 -12.12 5.05 -11.19
C GLN A 16 -12.88 3.81 -11.65
N LYS A 17 -13.19 3.72 -12.95
CA LYS A 17 -13.94 2.61 -13.54
C LYS A 17 -13.06 1.38 -13.81
N THR A 18 -11.89 1.58 -14.38
CA THR A 18 -10.97 0.49 -14.78
C THR A 18 -9.91 0.19 -13.75
N GLY A 19 -9.57 1.19 -12.93
CA GLY A 19 -8.45 1.17 -11.99
C GLY A 19 -7.07 1.27 -12.66
N GLU A 20 -6.99 1.44 -13.96
CA GLU A 20 -5.75 1.56 -14.73
C GLU A 20 -5.32 3.02 -14.83
N ILE A 21 -4.03 3.28 -14.66
CA ILE A 21 -3.47 4.63 -14.78
C ILE A 21 -3.32 5.08 -16.24
N TYR A 22 -3.43 4.16 -17.18
CA TYR A 22 -3.39 4.42 -18.60
C TYR A 22 -4.81 4.39 -19.17
N CYS A 23 -5.14 5.37 -19.99
CA CYS A 23 -6.44 5.50 -20.60
C CYS A 23 -6.28 5.55 -22.12
N ASP A 24 -7.12 4.83 -22.85
CA ASP A 24 -7.16 4.96 -24.30
C ASP A 24 -7.64 6.34 -24.74
N ILE A 25 -7.06 6.83 -25.82
CA ILE A 25 -7.56 8.03 -26.50
C ILE A 25 -8.76 7.64 -27.36
N ASP A 26 -9.91 8.23 -27.02
CA ASP A 26 -11.18 7.98 -27.66
C ASP A 26 -11.94 9.30 -27.97
N SER A 27 -13.20 9.19 -28.36
CA SER A 27 -14.06 10.36 -28.61
C SER A 27 -14.29 11.25 -27.37
N ASN A 28 -14.13 10.70 -26.16
CA ASN A 28 -14.30 11.42 -24.89
C ASN A 28 -12.99 12.05 -24.38
N LEU A 29 -11.85 11.43 -24.71
CA LEU A 29 -10.51 11.91 -24.34
C LEU A 29 -9.68 12.12 -25.60
N THR A 30 -9.88 13.24 -26.28
CA THR A 30 -9.21 13.58 -27.54
C THR A 30 -7.87 14.28 -27.31
N ILE A 31 -6.96 14.18 -28.28
CA ILE A 31 -5.66 14.91 -28.24
C ILE A 31 -5.87 16.42 -28.06
N SER A 32 -6.87 17.02 -28.72
CA SER A 32 -7.14 18.45 -28.59
C SER A 32 -7.62 18.83 -27.20
N SER A 33 -8.42 17.97 -26.54
CA SER A 33 -8.88 18.20 -25.16
C SER A 33 -7.71 18.09 -24.16
N ILE A 34 -6.77 17.18 -24.39
CA ILE A 34 -5.54 17.02 -23.61
C ILE A 34 -4.62 18.23 -23.76
N GLN A 35 -4.38 18.70 -25.00
CA GLN A 35 -3.58 19.89 -25.26
C GLN A 35 -4.16 21.12 -24.54
N LYS A 36 -5.46 21.37 -24.70
CA LYS A 36 -6.16 22.46 -24.02
C LYS A 36 -6.05 22.38 -22.49
N TYR A 37 -6.12 21.16 -21.92
CA TYR A 37 -5.90 20.95 -20.49
C TYR A 37 -4.47 21.30 -20.09
N ASN A 38 -3.46 20.81 -20.80
CA ASN A 38 -2.06 21.05 -20.49
C ASN A 38 -1.66 22.52 -20.62
N GLU A 39 -2.26 23.27 -21.56
CA GLU A 39 -2.06 24.71 -21.71
C GLU A 39 -2.57 25.52 -20.51
N GLN A 40 -3.64 25.06 -19.88
CA GLN A 40 -4.28 25.71 -18.72
C GLN A 40 -3.54 25.45 -17.40
N LEU A 41 -2.58 24.51 -17.36
CA LEU A 41 -1.80 24.23 -16.17
C LEU A 41 -0.82 25.38 -15.90
N ASP A 42 -0.76 25.81 -14.63
CA ASP A 42 0.25 26.75 -14.18
C ASP A 42 1.65 26.13 -14.07
N SER A 43 2.66 26.95 -13.77
CA SER A 43 4.06 26.49 -13.68
C SER A 43 4.26 25.47 -12.55
N TRP A 44 3.54 25.62 -11.44
CA TRP A 44 3.62 24.70 -10.32
C TRP A 44 2.98 23.34 -10.67
N GLU A 45 1.81 23.36 -11.30
CA GLU A 45 1.11 22.15 -11.75
C GLU A 45 1.97 21.38 -12.78
N LYS A 46 2.58 22.08 -13.74
CA LYS A 46 3.50 21.48 -14.73
C LYS A 46 4.71 20.86 -14.06
N SER A 47 5.37 21.59 -13.15
CA SER A 47 6.55 21.08 -12.44
C SER A 47 6.27 19.93 -11.50
N ASN A 48 5.01 19.74 -11.08
CA ASN A 48 4.56 18.62 -10.26
C ASN A 48 3.95 17.46 -11.07
N GLY A 49 4.11 17.46 -12.40
CA GLY A 49 3.71 16.36 -13.27
C GLY A 49 2.20 16.15 -13.36
N TYR A 50 1.41 17.24 -13.29
CA TYR A 50 -0.05 17.14 -13.46
C TYR A 50 -0.49 17.15 -14.93
N GLY A 51 0.46 17.32 -15.88
CA GLY A 51 0.19 17.20 -17.30
C GLY A 51 -0.28 15.79 -17.67
N ILE A 52 -1.10 15.72 -18.72
CA ILE A 52 -1.47 14.47 -19.36
C ILE A 52 -0.51 14.25 -20.53
N THR A 53 0.27 13.20 -20.47
CA THR A 53 1.16 12.75 -21.53
C THR A 53 0.48 11.68 -22.37
N VAL A 54 0.74 11.69 -23.68
CA VAL A 54 0.23 10.72 -24.64
C VAL A 54 1.40 9.90 -25.17
N ASN A 55 1.30 8.59 -25.09
CA ASN A 55 2.26 7.67 -25.67
C ASN A 55 1.54 6.41 -26.20
N ASN A 56 1.81 5.99 -27.43
CA ASN A 56 1.20 4.82 -28.07
C ASN A 56 -0.32 4.77 -27.97
N ASN A 57 -0.99 5.89 -28.26
CA ASN A 57 -2.45 6.04 -28.14
C ASN A 57 -3.03 5.90 -26.73
N MET A 58 -2.18 5.91 -25.71
CA MET A 58 -2.57 5.90 -24.31
C MET A 58 -2.23 7.24 -23.65
N ALA A 59 -3.15 7.76 -22.85
CA ALA A 59 -2.98 8.97 -22.04
C ALA A 59 -2.74 8.62 -20.58
N TYR A 60 -1.83 9.33 -19.92
CA TYR A 60 -1.57 9.19 -18.48
C TYR A 60 -1.08 10.50 -17.87
N ILE A 61 -1.28 10.66 -16.56
CA ILE A 61 -0.71 11.77 -15.79
C ILE A 61 0.66 11.37 -15.28
N ASP A 62 1.71 12.15 -15.61
CA ASP A 62 3.11 11.85 -15.31
C ASP A 62 3.35 11.54 -13.82
N SER A 63 2.82 12.37 -12.92
CA SER A 63 2.96 12.16 -11.48
C SER A 63 2.32 10.88 -10.96
N TYR A 64 1.28 10.37 -11.65
CA TYR A 64 0.66 9.09 -11.28
C TYR A 64 1.52 7.92 -11.74
N GLN A 65 2.03 7.97 -12.96
CA GLN A 65 2.95 6.97 -13.50
C GLN A 65 4.22 6.89 -12.64
N GLU A 66 4.88 8.01 -12.39
CA GLU A 66 6.10 8.06 -11.57
C GLU A 66 5.86 7.49 -10.17
N SER A 67 4.75 7.87 -9.53
CA SER A 67 4.44 7.39 -8.19
C SER A 67 4.22 5.88 -8.19
N THR A 68 3.50 5.36 -9.19
CA THR A 68 3.25 3.93 -9.34
C THR A 68 4.54 3.16 -9.57
N LEU A 69 5.40 3.61 -10.52
CA LEU A 69 6.68 2.97 -10.79
C LEU A 69 7.60 2.96 -9.56
N PHE A 70 7.65 4.06 -8.80
CA PHE A 70 8.41 4.13 -7.55
C PHE A 70 7.91 3.09 -6.53
N ILE A 71 6.58 3.02 -6.32
CA ILE A 71 5.96 2.08 -5.38
C ILE A 71 6.30 0.64 -5.78
N LEU A 72 6.11 0.29 -7.07
CA LEU A 72 6.40 -1.03 -7.60
C LEU A 72 7.86 -1.42 -7.38
N LYS A 73 8.79 -0.54 -7.75
CA LYS A 73 10.22 -0.75 -7.57
C LYS A 73 10.56 -0.98 -6.10
N LYS A 74 10.02 -0.15 -5.20
CA LYS A 74 10.29 -0.25 -3.76
C LYS A 74 9.74 -1.55 -3.16
N LEU A 75 8.53 -1.95 -3.54
CA LEU A 75 7.94 -3.21 -3.09
C LEU A 75 8.71 -4.43 -3.63
N LEU A 76 9.17 -4.38 -4.89
CA LEU A 76 10.03 -5.41 -5.47
C LEU A 76 11.37 -5.52 -4.73
N GLU A 77 12.03 -4.41 -4.44
CA GLU A 77 13.26 -4.40 -3.64
C GLU A 77 13.06 -5.12 -2.30
N LEU A 78 11.98 -4.78 -1.57
CA LEU A 78 11.67 -5.40 -0.29
C LEU A 78 11.26 -6.88 -0.41
N SER A 79 10.65 -7.29 -1.53
CA SER A 79 10.16 -8.65 -1.75
C SER A 79 11.25 -9.69 -1.97
N HIS A 80 12.45 -9.26 -2.32
CA HIS A 80 13.58 -10.16 -2.62
C HIS A 80 14.65 -10.21 -1.50
N ILE A 81 14.33 -9.71 -0.31
CA ILE A 81 15.25 -9.77 0.83
C ILE A 81 14.90 -10.97 1.71
N PRO A 82 15.66 -12.07 1.62
CA PRO A 82 15.45 -13.22 2.49
C PRO A 82 15.86 -12.91 3.93
N ASN A 83 15.15 -13.52 4.87
CA ASN A 83 15.41 -13.37 6.29
C ASN A 83 15.79 -14.71 6.89
N LYS A 84 17.09 -14.94 7.08
CA LYS A 84 17.63 -16.19 7.65
C LYS A 84 17.10 -16.40 9.07
N GLY A 85 16.69 -17.62 9.39
CA GLY A 85 16.15 -17.98 10.71
C GLY A 85 14.68 -17.60 10.95
N GLN A 86 14.04 -16.85 10.04
CA GLN A 86 12.65 -16.43 10.23
C GLN A 86 11.69 -17.61 10.17
N LYS A 87 11.95 -18.61 9.34
CA LYS A 87 11.10 -19.80 9.22
C LYS A 87 11.09 -20.60 10.53
N GLU A 88 12.26 -20.87 11.09
CA GLU A 88 12.42 -21.56 12.37
C GLU A 88 11.76 -20.80 13.52
N PHE A 89 11.92 -19.47 13.53
CA PHE A 89 11.23 -18.61 14.50
C PHE A 89 9.70 -18.72 14.38
N ASN A 90 9.15 -18.65 13.17
CA ASN A 90 7.73 -18.75 12.93
C ASN A 90 7.18 -20.14 13.36
N GLU A 91 7.86 -21.21 13.00
CA GLU A 91 7.48 -22.57 13.38
C GLU A 91 7.51 -22.77 14.90
N LYS A 92 8.54 -22.26 15.57
CA LYS A 92 8.63 -22.30 17.04
C LYS A 92 7.46 -21.55 17.68
N TYR A 93 7.16 -20.34 17.17
CA TYR A 93 6.03 -19.55 17.67
C TYR A 93 4.70 -20.28 17.50
N LEU A 94 4.42 -20.85 16.33
CA LEU A 94 3.18 -21.58 16.06
C LEU A 94 2.99 -22.81 16.95
N ARG A 95 4.10 -23.51 17.27
CA ARG A 95 4.06 -24.67 18.20
C ARG A 95 3.80 -24.24 19.65
N GLN A 96 4.32 -23.08 20.06
CA GLN A 96 4.21 -22.60 21.45
C GLN A 96 2.86 -21.95 21.77
N THR A 97 2.16 -21.42 20.77
CA THR A 97 0.93 -20.64 20.97
C THR A 97 -0.34 -21.47 20.91
N GLU A 98 -0.26 -22.76 20.51
CA GLU A 98 -1.41 -23.68 20.39
C GLU A 98 -2.63 -23.05 19.68
N ILE A 99 -2.36 -22.17 18.69
CA ILE A 99 -3.42 -21.48 17.95
C ILE A 99 -4.12 -22.51 17.06
N GLU A 100 -5.39 -22.78 17.34
CA GLU A 100 -6.24 -23.55 16.43
C GLU A 100 -6.65 -22.67 15.24
N PHE A 101 -6.13 -22.98 14.06
CA PHE A 101 -6.53 -22.31 12.83
C PHE A 101 -7.73 -23.00 12.20
N LYS A 102 -8.85 -22.29 12.12
CA LYS A 102 -10.01 -22.72 11.32
C LYS A 102 -9.75 -22.72 9.81
N ASP A 103 -8.66 -22.03 9.38
CA ASP A 103 -8.29 -21.84 7.99
C ASP A 103 -6.79 -22.13 7.83
N SER A 104 -6.47 -23.19 7.11
CA SER A 104 -5.09 -23.63 6.83
C SER A 104 -4.27 -22.56 6.09
N LYS A 105 -4.93 -21.69 5.30
CA LYS A 105 -4.24 -20.60 4.60
C LYS A 105 -3.69 -19.54 5.56
N LYS A 106 -4.40 -19.27 6.65
CA LYS A 106 -3.92 -18.32 7.68
C LYS A 106 -2.73 -18.89 8.44
N GLU A 107 -2.75 -20.18 8.75
CA GLU A 107 -1.60 -20.86 9.36
C GLU A 107 -0.38 -20.81 8.43
N GLU A 108 -0.56 -21.17 7.15
CA GLU A 108 0.48 -21.11 6.15
C GLU A 108 1.04 -19.69 5.99
N ALA A 109 0.14 -18.70 6.00
CA ALA A 109 0.49 -17.28 5.95
C ALA A 109 1.43 -16.86 7.07
N LEU A 110 1.17 -17.29 8.30
CA LEU A 110 2.04 -17.02 9.45
C LEU A 110 3.32 -17.85 9.41
N ARG A 111 3.25 -19.11 9.01
CA ARG A 111 4.41 -20.02 8.88
C ARG A 111 5.48 -19.45 7.96
N TYR A 112 5.06 -18.85 6.85
CA TYR A 112 5.97 -18.28 5.86
C TYR A 112 6.07 -16.74 5.93
N ALA A 113 5.53 -16.12 7.00
CA ALA A 113 5.63 -14.68 7.15
C ALA A 113 7.10 -14.24 7.20
N PHE A 114 7.46 -13.29 6.34
CA PHE A 114 8.78 -12.66 6.26
C PHE A 114 9.99 -13.60 6.03
N VAL A 115 9.78 -14.85 5.62
CA VAL A 115 10.88 -15.81 5.37
C VAL A 115 11.72 -15.36 4.18
N ASN A 116 11.08 -15.04 3.05
CA ASN A 116 11.77 -14.71 1.81
C ASN A 116 11.56 -13.24 1.38
N SER A 117 10.93 -12.43 2.22
CA SER A 117 10.53 -11.07 1.86
C SER A 117 10.30 -10.23 3.10
N ARG A 118 10.63 -8.96 3.02
CA ARG A 118 10.30 -7.97 4.06
C ARG A 118 8.94 -7.32 3.86
N VAL A 119 8.24 -7.60 2.78
CA VAL A 119 6.89 -7.09 2.55
C VAL A 119 5.86 -8.21 2.56
N ARG A 120 4.69 -7.96 3.14
CA ARG A 120 3.51 -8.81 3.09
C ARG A 120 2.30 -8.02 2.64
N LEU A 121 1.58 -8.58 1.66
CA LEU A 121 0.32 -8.04 1.19
C LEU A 121 -0.80 -8.95 1.71
N ILE A 122 -1.71 -8.40 2.50
CA ILE A 122 -2.90 -9.08 3.00
C ILE A 122 -4.09 -8.45 2.31
N TYR A 123 -4.78 -9.21 1.47
CA TYR A 123 -5.96 -8.69 0.81
C TYR A 123 -7.14 -9.64 0.87
N GLY A 124 -8.32 -9.08 0.87
CA GLY A 124 -9.60 -9.77 0.95
C GLY A 124 -10.73 -8.79 1.13
N ALA A 125 -11.96 -9.24 0.93
CA ALA A 125 -13.15 -8.43 1.13
C ALA A 125 -13.29 -7.94 2.59
N ALA A 126 -14.19 -7.00 2.85
CA ALA A 126 -14.53 -6.60 4.22
C ALA A 126 -14.98 -7.82 5.04
N GLY A 127 -14.57 -7.90 6.30
CA GLY A 127 -14.98 -9.00 7.21
C GLY A 127 -14.19 -10.32 7.06
N THR A 128 -13.25 -10.45 6.12
CA THR A 128 -12.47 -11.71 5.93
C THR A 128 -11.39 -11.96 7.00
N GLY A 129 -11.22 -11.05 7.96
CA GLY A 129 -10.26 -11.24 9.06
C GLY A 129 -8.87 -10.67 8.81
N LYS A 130 -8.71 -9.69 7.91
CA LYS A 130 -7.43 -9.00 7.66
C LYS A 130 -6.83 -8.43 8.95
N THR A 131 -7.63 -7.71 9.74
CA THR A 131 -7.18 -7.14 11.01
C THR A 131 -6.82 -8.21 12.05
N THR A 132 -7.51 -9.35 12.03
CA THR A 132 -7.14 -10.51 12.86
C THR A 132 -5.75 -11.05 12.50
N LEU A 133 -5.44 -11.13 11.19
CA LEU A 133 -4.11 -11.55 10.74
C LEU A 133 -3.04 -10.50 11.08
N ILE A 134 -3.35 -9.20 11.00
CA ILE A 134 -2.47 -8.13 11.50
C ILE A 134 -2.17 -8.33 13.00
N ASN A 135 -3.20 -8.61 13.81
CA ASN A 135 -3.04 -8.87 15.25
C ASN A 135 -2.14 -10.08 15.52
N MET A 136 -2.36 -11.19 14.81
CA MET A 136 -1.53 -12.39 14.92
C MET A 136 -0.07 -12.11 14.54
N LEU A 137 0.18 -11.43 13.42
CA LEU A 137 1.53 -11.02 13.00
C LEU A 137 2.17 -10.07 14.01
N SER A 138 1.40 -9.14 14.56
CA SER A 138 1.88 -8.24 15.60
C SER A 138 2.31 -8.99 16.86
N THR A 139 1.52 -9.97 17.30
CA THR A 139 1.83 -10.80 18.47
C THR A 139 3.04 -11.70 18.20
N MET A 140 3.13 -12.31 17.02
CA MET A 140 4.29 -13.11 16.60
C MET A 140 5.59 -12.31 16.62
N MET A 141 5.51 -11.02 16.27
CA MET A 141 6.64 -10.09 16.28
C MET A 141 6.78 -9.36 17.63
N ALA A 142 6.52 -10.05 18.75
CA ALA A 142 6.75 -9.51 20.09
C ALA A 142 8.21 -9.04 20.25
N GLY A 143 8.43 -7.94 20.96
CA GLY A 143 9.74 -7.35 21.16
C GLY A 143 10.25 -6.47 20.01
N ARG A 144 9.52 -6.39 18.87
CA ARG A 144 9.81 -5.45 17.78
C ARG A 144 9.07 -4.14 17.98
N ARG A 145 9.71 -3.02 17.64
CA ARG A 145 9.05 -1.69 17.63
C ARG A 145 8.11 -1.61 16.45
N LYS A 146 6.84 -1.40 16.71
CA LYS A 146 5.75 -1.50 15.75
C LYS A 146 5.12 -0.14 15.46
N LEU A 147 4.75 0.07 14.21
CA LEU A 147 3.94 1.21 13.79
C LEU A 147 2.70 0.72 13.07
N PHE A 148 1.55 1.24 13.48
CA PHE A 148 0.26 0.96 12.85
C PHE A 148 -0.24 2.22 12.16
N LEU A 149 -0.50 2.12 10.87
CA LEU A 149 -0.92 3.22 10.02
C LEU A 149 -2.27 2.92 9.37
N THR A 150 -3.10 3.96 9.28
CA THR A 150 -4.34 3.95 8.51
C THR A 150 -4.52 5.30 7.81
N LYS A 151 -5.46 5.38 6.88
CA LYS A 151 -5.78 6.65 6.20
C LYS A 151 -6.52 7.62 7.11
N THR A 152 -7.47 7.14 7.90
CA THR A 152 -8.37 7.97 8.71
C THR A 152 -8.20 7.74 10.21
N HIS A 153 -8.53 8.76 11.02
CA HIS A 153 -8.49 8.64 12.47
C HIS A 153 -9.51 7.60 13.00
N THR A 154 -10.67 7.49 12.36
CA THR A 154 -11.68 6.49 12.74
C THR A 154 -11.16 5.07 12.52
N ALA A 155 -10.56 4.80 11.35
CA ALA A 155 -9.94 3.51 11.07
C ALA A 155 -8.79 3.22 12.06
N LEU A 156 -8.00 4.24 12.42
CA LEU A 156 -6.91 4.11 13.39
C LEU A 156 -7.41 3.71 14.79
N GLN A 157 -8.47 4.35 15.28
CA GLN A 157 -9.09 3.99 16.55
C GLN A 157 -9.66 2.57 16.53
N ASN A 158 -10.30 2.16 15.42
CA ASN A 158 -10.81 0.81 15.26
C ASN A 158 -9.68 -0.23 15.23
N LEU A 159 -8.58 0.06 14.55
CA LEU A 159 -7.40 -0.79 14.52
C LEU A 159 -6.79 -0.92 15.92
N GLN A 160 -6.61 0.21 16.63
CA GLN A 160 -6.05 0.24 17.99
C GLN A 160 -6.84 -0.62 18.99
N ARG A 161 -8.18 -0.63 18.89
CA ARG A 161 -9.04 -1.46 19.75
C ARG A 161 -8.92 -2.96 19.46
N ARG A 162 -8.50 -3.34 18.25
CA ARG A 162 -8.42 -4.73 17.80
C ARG A 162 -7.03 -5.34 17.95
N ILE A 163 -6.00 -4.54 18.17
CA ILE A 163 -4.64 -5.02 18.44
C ILE A 163 -4.48 -5.23 19.94
N GLU A 164 -4.46 -6.49 20.36
CA GLU A 164 -4.47 -6.88 21.77
C GLU A 164 -3.12 -6.65 22.45
N ASN A 165 -2.01 -6.98 21.77
CA ASN A 165 -0.66 -6.88 22.31
C ASN A 165 0.27 -6.09 21.38
N PRO A 166 0.08 -4.75 21.25
CA PRO A 166 0.87 -3.95 20.33
C PRO A 166 2.35 -3.84 20.75
N GLY A 167 2.64 -3.94 22.05
CA GLY A 167 3.94 -3.62 22.64
C GLY A 167 3.98 -2.22 23.22
N ALA A 168 4.86 -1.99 24.22
CA ALA A 168 4.95 -0.71 24.95
C ALA A 168 5.31 0.48 24.03
N ASP A 169 6.16 0.24 23.03
CA ASP A 169 6.65 1.26 22.10
C ASP A 169 5.89 1.28 20.77
N ALA A 170 4.67 0.74 20.72
CA ALA A 170 3.88 0.73 19.52
C ALA A 170 3.29 2.11 19.19
N GLY A 171 3.52 2.56 17.96
CA GLY A 171 2.93 3.79 17.45
C GLY A 171 1.63 3.54 16.68
N PHE A 172 0.65 4.43 16.87
CA PHE A 172 -0.60 4.46 16.09
C PHE A 172 -0.75 5.86 15.50
N VAL A 173 -0.64 5.98 14.18
CA VAL A 173 -0.58 7.29 13.50
C VAL A 173 -1.33 7.23 12.16
N SER A 174 -1.95 8.33 11.73
CA SER A 174 -2.44 8.40 10.36
C SER A 174 -1.28 8.52 9.38
N ILE A 175 -1.42 7.90 8.18
CA ILE A 175 -0.34 7.92 7.17
C ILE A 175 0.00 9.35 6.74
N ASP A 176 -0.99 10.25 6.69
CA ASP A 176 -0.77 11.66 6.36
C ASP A 176 0.08 12.36 7.44
N SER A 177 -0.15 12.03 8.72
CA SER A 177 0.67 12.56 9.83
C SER A 177 2.08 11.99 9.80
N PHE A 178 2.24 10.70 9.51
CA PHE A 178 3.53 10.07 9.35
C PHE A 178 4.35 10.72 8.23
N THR A 179 3.75 10.95 7.06
CA THR A 179 4.46 11.52 5.90
C THR A 179 4.89 12.97 6.10
N LYS A 180 4.29 13.70 7.03
CA LYS A 180 4.66 15.09 7.39
C LYS A 180 5.78 15.19 8.42
N ARG A 181 6.05 14.15 9.20
CA ARG A 181 7.09 14.18 10.24
C ARG A 181 8.48 14.20 9.62
N VAL A 182 9.37 15.02 10.18
CA VAL A 182 10.78 15.09 9.75
C VAL A 182 11.60 14.03 10.47
N ASN A 183 11.45 13.94 11.78
CA ASN A 183 12.14 12.95 12.63
C ASN A 183 11.19 11.80 12.91
N LEU A 184 11.50 10.62 12.39
CA LEU A 184 10.73 9.41 12.61
C LEU A 184 11.50 8.51 13.58
N PRO A 185 10.82 7.97 14.61
CA PRO A 185 11.39 6.88 15.38
C PRO A 185 11.69 5.69 14.46
N ASP A 186 12.70 4.93 14.83
CA ASP A 186 13.01 3.68 14.13
C ASP A 186 11.96 2.64 14.46
N TYR A 187 11.27 2.14 13.45
CA TYR A 187 10.34 1.02 13.56
C TYR A 187 10.91 -0.21 12.88
N ASP A 188 10.78 -1.35 13.54
CA ASP A 188 11.21 -2.65 12.98
C ASP A 188 10.16 -3.22 12.03
N ILE A 189 8.88 -2.94 12.30
CA ILE A 189 7.76 -3.37 11.46
C ILE A 189 6.67 -2.31 11.38
N ILE A 190 6.14 -2.10 10.17
CA ILE A 190 5.05 -1.16 9.90
C ILE A 190 3.87 -1.92 9.32
N PHE A 191 2.71 -1.75 9.94
CA PHE A 191 1.42 -2.27 9.47
C PHE A 191 0.60 -1.11 8.89
N VAL A 192 0.14 -1.25 7.66
CA VAL A 192 -0.75 -0.30 7.00
C VAL A 192 -2.07 -1.00 6.73
N ASP A 193 -3.11 -0.65 7.47
CA ASP A 193 -4.45 -1.16 7.22
C ASP A 193 -5.23 -0.22 6.29
N GLU A 194 -6.21 -0.77 5.58
CA GLU A 194 -6.99 -0.07 4.54
C GLU A 194 -6.10 0.61 3.47
N CYS A 195 -4.96 -0.03 3.10
CA CYS A 195 -4.00 0.56 2.17
C CYS A 195 -4.60 0.89 0.79
N SER A 196 -5.68 0.23 0.39
CA SER A 196 -6.43 0.49 -0.84
C SER A 196 -7.02 1.91 -0.91
N THR A 197 -7.23 2.57 0.22
CA THR A 197 -7.75 3.93 0.28
C THR A 197 -6.67 5.01 0.19
N ILE A 198 -5.40 4.62 0.16
CA ILE A 198 -4.27 5.54 0.18
C ILE A 198 -3.89 5.95 -1.25
N ASP A 199 -3.84 7.25 -1.49
CA ASP A 199 -3.37 7.81 -2.78
C ASP A 199 -1.90 7.44 -3.06
N ASN A 200 -1.57 7.14 -4.33
CA ASN A 200 -0.23 6.73 -4.75
C ASN A 200 0.87 7.73 -4.38
N ARG A 201 0.59 9.03 -4.37
CA ARG A 201 1.57 10.06 -3.97
C ARG A 201 1.85 10.02 -2.47
N VAL A 202 0.84 9.72 -1.66
CA VAL A 202 1.00 9.52 -0.21
C VAL A 202 1.76 8.23 0.05
N MET A 203 1.43 7.16 -0.66
CA MET A 203 2.14 5.87 -0.58
C MET A 203 3.61 6.01 -1.01
N ARG A 204 3.91 6.73 -2.11
CA ARG A 204 5.28 7.05 -2.54
C ARG A 204 6.07 7.78 -1.45
N LYS A 205 5.47 8.82 -0.84
CA LYS A 205 6.10 9.57 0.26
C LYS A 205 6.35 8.69 1.49
N PHE A 206 5.41 7.84 1.83
CA PHE A 206 5.52 6.89 2.93
C PHE A 206 6.66 5.90 2.69
N LEU A 207 6.65 5.21 1.55
CA LEU A 207 7.68 4.22 1.20
C LEU A 207 9.08 4.85 1.06
N GLY A 208 9.15 6.11 0.60
CA GLY A 208 10.41 6.86 0.51
C GLY A 208 11.03 7.20 1.88
N LYS A 209 10.23 7.18 2.95
CA LYS A 209 10.70 7.41 4.33
C LYS A 209 11.00 6.13 5.10
N MET A 210 10.64 4.97 4.55
CA MET A 210 10.93 3.69 5.20
C MET A 210 12.42 3.35 5.14
N ARG A 211 12.93 2.78 6.21
CA ARG A 211 14.27 2.18 6.23
C ARG A 211 14.29 0.88 5.44
N PRO A 212 15.41 0.52 4.79
CA PRO A 212 15.51 -0.71 4.01
C PRO A 212 15.36 -2.00 4.83
N ASP A 213 15.61 -1.93 6.14
CA ASP A 213 15.56 -3.06 7.06
C ASP A 213 14.19 -3.23 7.75
N THR A 214 13.25 -2.30 7.56
CA THR A 214 11.91 -2.35 8.13
C THR A 214 11.04 -3.39 7.43
N PHE A 215 10.31 -4.21 8.19
CA PHE A 215 9.26 -5.07 7.67
C PHE A 215 7.99 -4.26 7.37
N LEU A 216 7.29 -4.61 6.31
CA LEU A 216 6.08 -3.93 5.86
C LEU A 216 4.92 -4.91 5.69
N VAL A 217 3.79 -4.60 6.29
CA VAL A 217 2.51 -5.28 6.07
C VAL A 217 1.53 -4.29 5.47
N LEU A 218 1.03 -4.56 4.27
CA LEU A 218 -0.03 -3.79 3.62
C LEU A 218 -1.30 -4.63 3.61
N ALA A 219 -2.35 -4.16 4.28
CA ALA A 219 -3.66 -4.81 4.28
C ALA A 219 -4.70 -3.94 3.59
N GLY A 220 -5.52 -4.54 2.73
CA GLY A 220 -6.52 -3.81 1.98
C GLY A 220 -7.55 -4.70 1.28
N ASP A 221 -8.53 -4.06 0.65
CA ASP A 221 -9.53 -4.74 -0.16
C ASP A 221 -9.09 -4.70 -1.63
N ILE A 222 -8.98 -5.88 -2.26
CA ILE A 222 -8.54 -5.98 -3.66
C ILE A 222 -9.49 -5.23 -4.62
N TYR A 223 -10.79 -5.19 -4.30
CA TYR A 223 -11.77 -4.48 -5.13
C TYR A 223 -11.73 -2.96 -4.94
N GLN A 224 -11.02 -2.48 -3.90
CA GLN A 224 -10.80 -1.06 -3.62
C GLN A 224 -9.36 -0.63 -3.93
N ILE A 225 -8.45 -1.58 -4.18
CA ILE A 225 -7.09 -1.26 -4.60
C ILE A 225 -7.17 -0.74 -6.03
N ALA A 226 -6.83 0.51 -6.23
CA ALA A 226 -6.61 1.03 -7.58
C ALA A 226 -5.66 0.07 -8.30
N VAL A 227 -6.10 -0.45 -9.45
CA VAL A 227 -5.59 -1.64 -10.18
C VAL A 227 -4.09 -1.65 -10.47
N SER A 228 -3.38 -0.57 -10.22
CA SER A 228 -1.92 -0.51 -10.29
C SER A 228 -1.19 -1.64 -9.54
N TYR A 229 -1.86 -2.29 -8.58
CA TYR A 229 -1.30 -3.40 -7.80
C TYR A 229 -1.82 -4.78 -8.18
N THR A 230 -2.90 -4.89 -8.96
CA THR A 230 -3.57 -6.18 -9.22
C THR A 230 -2.80 -7.10 -10.16
N HIS A 231 -1.85 -6.59 -10.93
CA HIS A 231 -0.98 -7.38 -11.82
C HIS A 231 0.38 -7.73 -11.21
N LEU A 232 0.64 -7.33 -9.97
CA LEU A 232 1.84 -7.75 -9.26
C LEU A 232 1.63 -9.13 -8.65
N THR A 233 2.09 -10.15 -9.35
CA THR A 233 2.33 -11.49 -8.77
C THR A 233 3.58 -11.44 -7.90
N LEU A 234 3.51 -10.70 -6.79
CA LEU A 234 4.57 -10.78 -5.79
C LEU A 234 4.40 -12.09 -5.01
N PRO A 235 5.48 -12.85 -4.77
CA PRO A 235 5.43 -14.10 -3.99
C PRO A 235 5.02 -13.90 -2.53
N THR A 236 4.61 -12.70 -2.17
CA THR A 236 4.29 -12.22 -0.82
C THR A 236 2.82 -11.94 -0.62
N ILE A 237 1.96 -12.32 -1.58
CA ILE A 237 0.53 -12.03 -1.55
C ILE A 237 -0.21 -13.10 -0.74
N LEU A 238 -0.88 -12.69 0.33
CA LEU A 238 -1.78 -13.52 1.12
C LEU A 238 -3.23 -13.12 0.81
N ARG A 239 -3.97 -14.03 0.18
CA ARG A 239 -5.42 -13.88 0.01
C ARG A 239 -6.11 -14.46 1.24
N VAL A 240 -6.87 -13.63 1.93
CA VAL A 240 -7.69 -14.00 3.10
C VAL A 240 -9.14 -14.10 2.70
#